data_9a0d44ed1021f01dac6face8c81c16de
#
_entry.id   9a0d44ed1021f01dac6face8c81c16de
#
_cell.length_a   1.000
_cell.length_b   1.000
_cell.length_c   1.000
_cell.angle_alpha   90.00
_cell.angle_beta   90.00
_cell.angle_gamma   90.00
#
_symmetry.space_group_name_H-M   'P 1'
#
loop_
_entity.id
_entity.type
_entity.pdbx_description
1 polymer ?
#
loop_
_entity_poly.entity_id
_entity_poly.type
_entity_poly.pdbx_seq_one_letter_code
_entity_poly.pdbx_strand_id
1 'polypeptide(L)'
;MIVKANQEDTNEILKYSAQSLFEGTRGNCQLSTEKAIEITKPIVEKGAYYLIVKKENKVMGWILIGENTDYFSREKLGFIYELYVFPEYRGRGLSRELMEASIKELKEKYSEIRLNVFAGNFAKEMYEEFGFVERQVIMTLK
;
A
#
# COMPACT_ATOMS: atom_id res chain seq x y z
N MET A 1 16.59 2.31 5.96
CA MET A 1 16.03 3.58 6.45
C MET A 1 14.77 3.93 5.69
N ILE A 2 13.72 4.30 6.41
CA ILE A 2 12.44 4.65 5.81
C ILE A 2 12.31 6.16 5.73
N VAL A 3 12.01 6.64 4.53
CA VAL A 3 11.85 8.08 4.28
C VAL A 3 10.62 8.30 3.40
N LYS A 4 10.13 9.54 3.41
CA LYS A 4 9.05 9.93 2.51
C LYS A 4 9.63 10.11 1.10
N ALA A 5 8.95 9.54 0.11
CA ALA A 5 9.38 9.65 -1.28
C ALA A 5 9.28 11.09 -1.77
N ASN A 6 10.28 11.54 -2.52
CA ASN A 6 10.21 12.81 -3.21
C ASN A 6 9.50 12.60 -4.56
N GLN A 7 9.37 13.66 -5.37
CA GLN A 7 8.66 13.57 -6.64
C GLN A 7 9.34 12.61 -7.62
N GLU A 8 10.66 12.60 -7.64
CA GLU A 8 11.43 11.71 -8.51
C GLU A 8 11.22 10.25 -8.12
N ASP A 9 11.29 9.95 -6.80
CA ASP A 9 11.01 8.61 -6.28
C ASP A 9 9.60 8.17 -6.64
N THR A 10 8.62 9.05 -6.47
CA THR A 10 7.21 8.77 -6.76
C THR A 10 7.03 8.45 -8.25
N ASN A 11 7.62 9.23 -9.13
CA ASN A 11 7.53 8.98 -10.57
C ASN A 11 8.14 7.63 -10.94
N GLU A 12 9.23 7.27 -10.30
CA GLU A 12 9.89 5.99 -10.54
C GLU A 12 9.03 4.83 -10.05
N ILE A 13 8.44 4.94 -8.86
CA ILE A 13 7.57 3.91 -8.28
C ILE A 13 6.34 3.68 -9.16
N LEU A 14 5.75 4.74 -9.69
CA LEU A 14 4.56 4.61 -10.53
C LEU A 14 4.78 3.72 -11.74
N LYS A 15 6.00 3.61 -12.24
CA LYS A 15 6.33 2.72 -13.36
C LYS A 15 6.13 1.24 -13.01
N TYR A 16 6.11 0.90 -11.73
CA TYR A 16 5.94 -0.46 -11.24
C TYR A 16 4.52 -0.74 -10.74
N SER A 17 3.60 0.21 -10.92
CA SER A 17 2.21 0.07 -10.44
C SER A 17 1.52 -1.19 -10.98
N ALA A 18 1.73 -1.52 -12.26
CA ALA A 18 1.11 -2.70 -12.85
C ALA A 18 1.58 -3.98 -12.17
N GLN A 19 2.87 -4.10 -11.91
CA GLN A 19 3.45 -5.27 -11.25
C GLN A 19 2.96 -5.37 -9.81
N SER A 20 2.95 -4.26 -9.09
CA SER A 20 2.49 -4.21 -7.71
C SER A 20 1.01 -4.61 -7.59
N LEU A 21 0.16 -4.09 -8.45
CA LEU A 21 -1.25 -4.44 -8.48
C LEU A 21 -1.47 -5.91 -8.86
N PHE A 22 -0.69 -6.42 -9.81
CA PHE A 22 -0.78 -7.82 -10.20
C PHE A 22 -0.47 -8.74 -9.02
N GLU A 23 0.64 -8.49 -8.34
CA GLU A 23 1.05 -9.33 -7.20
C GLU A 23 0.13 -9.15 -5.99
N GLY A 24 -0.24 -7.91 -5.67
CA GLY A 24 -1.11 -7.62 -4.54
C GLY A 24 -2.51 -8.22 -4.67
N THR A 25 -3.01 -8.36 -5.89
CA THR A 25 -4.32 -8.95 -6.16
C THR A 25 -4.22 -10.44 -6.52
N ARG A 26 -3.08 -11.05 -6.31
CA ARG A 26 -2.82 -12.45 -6.64
C ARG A 26 -3.13 -12.76 -8.11
N GLY A 27 -2.74 -11.85 -9.00
CA GLY A 27 -2.92 -12.01 -10.42
C GLY A 27 -4.31 -11.66 -10.95
N ASN A 28 -5.22 -11.20 -10.09
CA ASN A 28 -6.57 -10.82 -10.53
C ASN A 28 -6.59 -9.50 -11.30
N CYS A 29 -5.61 -8.64 -11.07
CA CYS A 29 -5.49 -7.37 -11.78
C CYS A 29 -4.34 -7.46 -12.78
N GLN A 30 -4.68 -7.52 -14.06
CA GLN A 30 -3.70 -7.59 -15.14
C GLN A 30 -3.88 -6.36 -16.02
N LEU A 31 -3.07 -5.33 -15.76
CA LEU A 31 -3.19 -4.05 -16.45
C LEU A 31 -1.88 -3.66 -17.11
N SER A 32 -1.97 -2.84 -18.15
CA SER A 32 -0.79 -2.19 -18.71
C SER A 32 -0.24 -1.19 -17.70
N THR A 33 1.01 -0.79 -17.88
CA THR A 33 1.63 0.22 -17.03
C THR A 33 0.80 1.51 -17.03
N GLU A 34 0.34 1.92 -18.20
CA GLU A 34 -0.46 3.15 -18.34
C GLU A 34 -1.77 3.09 -17.55
N LYS A 35 -2.49 1.98 -17.65
CA LYS A 35 -3.75 1.81 -16.93
C LYS A 35 -3.54 1.72 -15.43
N ALA A 36 -2.48 1.06 -15.00
CA ALA A 36 -2.14 0.97 -13.58
C ALA A 36 -1.83 2.36 -13.00
N ILE A 37 -1.12 3.20 -13.76
CA ILE A 37 -0.84 4.56 -13.36
C ILE A 37 -2.14 5.38 -13.26
N GLU A 38 -3.07 5.19 -14.19
CA GLU A 38 -4.37 5.86 -14.14
C GLU A 38 -5.16 5.55 -12.87
N ILE A 39 -4.97 4.36 -12.30
CA ILE A 39 -5.61 3.98 -11.04
C ILE A 39 -4.90 4.59 -9.84
N THR A 40 -3.58 4.56 -9.83
CA THR A 40 -2.77 4.95 -8.67
C THR A 40 -2.55 6.46 -8.58
N LYS A 41 -2.30 7.11 -9.70
CA LYS A 41 -1.96 8.53 -9.73
C LYS A 41 -3.02 9.44 -9.08
N PRO A 42 -4.33 9.24 -9.31
CA PRO A 42 -5.34 10.06 -8.65
C PRO A 42 -5.29 9.98 -7.13
N ILE A 43 -4.92 8.81 -6.60
CA ILE A 43 -4.79 8.61 -5.15
C ILE A 43 -3.68 9.51 -4.61
N VAL A 44 -2.54 9.53 -5.31
CA VAL A 44 -1.39 10.38 -4.95
C VAL A 44 -1.75 11.85 -5.10
N GLU A 45 -2.46 12.21 -6.17
CA GLU A 45 -2.87 13.60 -6.40
C GLU A 45 -3.83 14.12 -5.35
N LYS A 46 -4.57 13.24 -4.71
CA LYS A 46 -5.48 13.60 -3.61
C LYS A 46 -4.79 13.69 -2.26
N GLY A 47 -3.48 13.49 -2.21
CA GLY A 47 -2.70 13.67 -1.00
C GLY A 47 -2.04 12.43 -0.42
N ALA A 48 -2.29 11.25 -0.97
CA ALA A 48 -1.58 10.06 -0.54
C ALA A 48 -0.10 10.16 -0.94
N TYR A 49 0.76 9.53 -0.18
CA TYR A 49 2.19 9.58 -0.44
C TYR A 49 2.86 8.27 -0.07
N TYR A 50 4.03 8.05 -0.65
CA TYR A 50 4.81 6.84 -0.39
C TYR A 50 5.80 7.06 0.74
N LEU A 51 5.89 6.06 1.63
CA LEU A 51 7.06 5.87 2.47
C LEU A 51 7.88 4.78 1.80
N ILE A 52 9.18 4.97 1.73
CA ILE A 52 10.06 4.06 1.01
C ILE A 52 11.22 3.58 1.86
N VAL A 53 11.67 2.37 1.60
CA VAL A 53 12.96 1.89 2.09
C VAL A 53 13.96 2.18 0.99
N LYS A 54 14.96 2.99 1.30
CA LYS A 54 15.95 3.42 0.33
C LYS A 54 17.36 3.17 0.87
N LYS A 55 18.19 2.57 0.07
CA LYS A 55 19.59 2.31 0.41
C LYS A 55 20.46 2.60 -0.81
N GLU A 56 21.50 3.42 -0.63
CA GLU A 56 22.40 3.80 -1.70
C GLU A 56 21.67 4.31 -2.95
N ASN A 57 20.68 5.17 -2.74
CA ASN A 57 19.82 5.73 -3.79
C ASN A 57 18.93 4.73 -4.53
N LYS A 58 18.82 3.50 -4.02
CA LYS A 58 17.93 2.49 -4.59
C LYS A 58 16.71 2.30 -3.71
N VAL A 59 15.54 2.36 -4.32
CA VAL A 59 14.29 2.05 -3.64
C VAL A 59 14.16 0.53 -3.56
N MET A 60 13.99 0.02 -2.35
CA MET A 60 13.88 -1.42 -2.12
C MET A 60 12.42 -1.87 -1.97
N GLY A 61 11.57 -0.96 -1.53
CA GLY A 61 10.16 -1.22 -1.35
C GLY A 61 9.44 0.05 -0.91
N TRP A 62 8.11 0.00 -0.91
CA TRP A 62 7.30 1.17 -0.55
C TRP A 62 5.96 0.78 0.03
N ILE A 63 5.34 1.75 0.68
CA ILE A 63 3.97 1.67 1.14
C ILE A 63 3.29 2.99 0.81
N LEU A 64 2.10 2.91 0.22
CA LEU A 64 1.33 4.09 -0.15
C LEU A 64 0.25 4.30 0.89
N ILE A 65 0.27 5.43 1.56
CA ILE A 65 -0.66 5.75 2.64
C ILE A 65 -1.32 7.10 2.42
N GLY A 66 -2.48 7.26 3.02
CA GLY A 66 -3.21 8.52 2.90
C GLY A 66 -4.52 8.49 3.66
N GLU A 67 -5.40 9.39 3.27
CA GLU A 67 -6.72 9.53 3.86
C GLU A 67 -7.76 8.84 2.99
N ASN A 68 -8.76 8.28 3.62
CA ASN A 68 -9.94 7.77 2.93
C ASN A 68 -11.17 8.16 3.75
N THR A 69 -12.33 7.96 3.19
CA THR A 69 -13.60 8.32 3.83
C THR A 69 -14.47 7.08 3.94
N ASP A 70 -15.04 6.85 5.13
CA ASP A 70 -15.98 5.76 5.31
C ASP A 70 -17.22 6.01 4.45
N TYR A 71 -17.62 5.02 3.67
CA TYR A 71 -18.74 5.16 2.73
C TYR A 71 -20.06 5.51 3.44
N PHE A 72 -20.27 4.96 4.61
CA PHE A 72 -21.52 5.13 5.34
C PHE A 72 -21.52 6.33 6.30
N SER A 73 -20.51 6.41 7.16
CA SER A 73 -20.44 7.45 8.18
C SER A 73 -19.90 8.78 7.66
N ARG A 74 -19.17 8.75 6.54
CA ARG A 74 -18.48 9.90 5.96
C ARG A 74 -17.33 10.41 6.82
N GLU A 75 -16.95 9.65 7.83
CA GLU A 75 -15.79 9.99 8.65
C GLU A 75 -14.48 9.71 7.93
N LYS A 76 -13.48 10.52 8.23
CA LYS A 76 -12.15 10.36 7.67
C LYS A 76 -11.37 9.30 8.43
N LEU A 77 -10.58 8.52 7.71
CA LEU A 77 -9.74 7.48 8.30
C LEU A 77 -8.43 7.36 7.54
N GLY A 78 -7.46 6.72 8.16
CA GLY A 78 -6.20 6.43 7.51
C GLY A 78 -6.33 5.19 6.64
N PHE A 79 -5.64 5.17 5.50
CA PHE A 79 -5.73 4.04 4.59
C PHE A 79 -4.36 3.66 4.05
N ILE A 80 -4.11 2.37 4.00
CA ILE A 80 -2.92 1.80 3.38
C ILE A 80 -3.37 1.26 2.03
N TYR A 81 -2.91 1.93 0.95
CA TYR A 81 -3.36 1.63 -0.40
C TYR A 81 -2.52 0.55 -1.09
N GLU A 82 -1.23 0.48 -0.77
CA GLU A 82 -0.32 -0.40 -1.48
C GLU A 82 0.89 -0.70 -0.60
N LEU A 83 1.39 -1.92 -0.66
CA LEU A 83 2.62 -2.33 0.00
C LEU A 83 3.37 -3.24 -0.96
N TYR A 84 4.59 -2.89 -1.28
CA TYR A 84 5.39 -3.66 -2.21
C TYR A 84 6.87 -3.64 -1.85
N VAL A 85 7.52 -4.80 -1.93
CA VAL A 85 8.96 -4.93 -1.77
C VAL A 85 9.45 -5.69 -3.00
N PHE A 86 10.48 -5.17 -3.66
CA PHE A 86 11.04 -5.86 -4.82
C PHE A 86 11.50 -7.27 -4.42
N PRO A 87 11.29 -8.28 -5.31
CA PRO A 87 11.60 -9.68 -4.98
C PRO A 87 13.00 -9.91 -4.41
N GLU A 88 14.01 -9.22 -4.95
CA GLU A 88 15.40 -9.39 -4.50
C GLU A 88 15.65 -8.92 -3.07
N TYR A 89 14.75 -8.14 -2.50
CA TYR A 89 14.92 -7.61 -1.14
C TYR A 89 13.94 -8.23 -0.13
N ARG A 90 13.18 -9.22 -0.55
CA ARG A 90 12.21 -9.89 0.34
C ARG A 90 12.91 -10.80 1.34
N GLY A 91 12.20 -11.13 2.42
CA GLY A 91 12.74 -11.97 3.49
C GLY A 91 13.65 -11.25 4.47
N ARG A 92 13.65 -9.93 4.46
CA ARG A 92 14.49 -9.10 5.33
C ARG A 92 13.69 -8.26 6.33
N GLY A 93 12.38 -8.47 6.41
CA GLY A 93 11.53 -7.72 7.34
C GLY A 93 11.16 -6.32 6.87
N LEU A 94 11.40 -5.97 5.61
CA LEU A 94 11.13 -4.62 5.11
C LEU A 94 9.64 -4.28 5.11
N SER A 95 8.78 -5.24 4.78
CA SER A 95 7.33 -5.03 4.82
C SER A 95 6.86 -4.67 6.23
N ARG A 96 7.40 -5.33 7.24
CA ARG A 96 7.06 -5.04 8.63
C ARG A 96 7.52 -3.65 9.04
N GLU A 97 8.71 -3.27 8.64
CA GLU A 97 9.23 -1.94 8.94
C GLU A 97 8.39 -0.85 8.29
N LEU A 98 7.97 -1.06 7.03
CA LEU A 98 7.09 -0.13 6.34
C LEU A 98 5.72 -0.04 7.02
N MET A 99 5.18 -1.18 7.44
CA MET A 99 3.90 -1.21 8.17
C MET A 99 3.99 -0.47 9.51
N GLU A 100 5.04 -0.73 10.28
CA GLU A 100 5.24 -0.05 11.56
C GLU A 100 5.31 1.46 11.40
N ALA A 101 6.09 1.92 10.43
CA ALA A 101 6.23 3.35 10.16
C ALA A 101 4.90 3.97 9.72
N SER A 102 4.16 3.27 8.87
CA SER A 102 2.88 3.75 8.36
C SER A 102 1.82 3.85 9.44
N ILE A 103 1.71 2.82 10.25
CA ILE A 103 0.73 2.80 11.35
C ILE A 103 1.01 3.92 12.32
N LYS A 104 2.27 4.11 12.68
CA LYS A 104 2.68 5.19 13.58
C LYS A 104 2.28 6.56 13.02
N GLU A 105 2.57 6.79 11.74
CA GLU A 105 2.28 8.07 11.09
C GLU A 105 0.78 8.31 10.95
N LEU A 106 0.03 7.30 10.52
CA LEU A 106 -1.41 7.42 10.34
C LEU A 106 -2.15 7.61 11.67
N LYS A 107 -1.70 6.96 12.73
CA LYS A 107 -2.33 7.10 14.06
C LYS A 107 -2.19 8.49 14.65
N GLU A 108 -1.29 9.30 14.16
CA GLU A 108 -1.16 10.68 14.60
C GLU A 108 -2.36 11.53 14.15
N LYS A 109 -3.02 11.13 13.06
CA LYS A 109 -4.13 11.89 12.48
C LYS A 109 -5.47 11.18 12.55
N TYR A 110 -5.47 9.85 12.57
CA TYR A 110 -6.69 9.07 12.41
C TYR A 110 -6.85 8.08 13.54
N SER A 111 -8.10 7.92 14.01
CA SER A 111 -8.43 6.95 15.04
C SER A 111 -8.57 5.53 14.47
N GLU A 112 -8.76 5.42 13.17
CA GLU A 112 -8.94 4.13 12.51
C GLU A 112 -8.08 4.07 11.25
N ILE A 113 -7.52 2.89 10.98
CA ILE A 113 -6.71 2.62 9.78
C ILE A 113 -7.30 1.39 9.11
N ARG A 114 -7.48 1.46 7.79
CA ARG A 114 -7.99 0.34 6.99
C ARG A 114 -7.04 0.01 5.85
N LEU A 115 -7.16 -1.20 5.34
CA LEU A 115 -6.50 -1.64 4.12
C LEU A 115 -7.37 -2.69 3.46
N ASN A 116 -7.11 -2.94 2.18
CA ASN A 116 -7.72 -4.04 1.45
C ASN A 116 -6.69 -5.13 1.25
N VAL A 117 -7.10 -6.37 1.35
CA VAL A 117 -6.25 -7.53 1.08
C VAL A 117 -7.06 -8.59 0.38
N PHE A 118 -6.51 -9.18 -0.68
CA PHE A 118 -7.18 -10.26 -1.40
C PHE A 118 -7.08 -11.56 -0.61
N ALA A 119 -8.15 -12.33 -0.62
CA ALA A 119 -8.19 -13.64 0.02
C ALA A 119 -7.02 -14.49 -0.49
N GLY A 120 -6.32 -15.14 0.44
CA GLY A 120 -5.18 -15.99 0.13
C GLY A 120 -3.85 -15.26 0.00
N ASN A 121 -3.83 -13.93 0.12
CA ASN A 121 -2.59 -13.18 0.14
C ASN A 121 -1.90 -13.39 1.50
N PHE A 122 -0.64 -13.82 1.49
CA PHE A 122 0.12 -14.09 2.71
C PHE A 122 0.27 -12.87 3.60
N ALA A 123 0.21 -11.67 3.04
CA ALA A 123 0.32 -10.43 3.81
C ALA A 123 -0.81 -10.30 4.83
N LYS A 124 -1.94 -10.96 4.63
CA LYS A 124 -3.06 -10.93 5.58
C LYS A 124 -2.63 -11.37 6.97
N GLU A 125 -1.81 -12.42 7.08
CA GLU A 125 -1.32 -12.91 8.37
C GLU A 125 -0.49 -11.83 9.08
N MET A 126 0.36 -11.14 8.34
CA MET A 126 1.16 -10.06 8.89
C MET A 126 0.26 -8.91 9.36
N TYR A 127 -0.76 -8.56 8.59
CA TYR A 127 -1.71 -7.51 8.98
C TYR A 127 -2.43 -7.88 10.28
N GLU A 128 -2.84 -9.14 10.41
CA GLU A 128 -3.49 -9.64 11.63
C GLU A 128 -2.55 -9.55 12.84
N GLU A 129 -1.27 -9.79 12.65
CA GLU A 129 -0.27 -9.64 13.72
C GLU A 129 -0.17 -8.18 14.20
N PHE A 130 -0.42 -7.22 13.33
CA PHE A 130 -0.46 -5.79 13.70
C PHE A 130 -1.77 -5.40 14.37
N GLY A 131 -2.75 -6.29 14.40
CA GLY A 131 -4.05 -6.04 15.03
C GLY A 131 -5.18 -5.73 14.06
N PHE A 132 -4.95 -5.83 12.75
CA PHE A 132 -6.03 -5.69 11.78
C PHE A 132 -6.96 -6.88 11.86
N VAL A 133 -8.26 -6.61 11.76
CA VAL A 133 -9.29 -7.64 11.73
C VAL A 133 -10.15 -7.46 10.48
N GLU A 134 -10.75 -8.53 10.00
CA GLU A 134 -11.63 -8.45 8.84
C GLU A 134 -12.82 -7.55 9.15
N ARG A 135 -13.12 -6.63 8.23
CA ARG A 135 -14.26 -5.73 8.37
C ARG A 135 -15.37 -6.09 7.40
N GLN A 136 -15.03 -6.33 6.15
CA GLN A 136 -16.01 -6.74 5.13
C GLN A 136 -15.33 -7.70 4.16
N VAL A 137 -16.14 -8.51 3.51
CA VAL A 137 -15.65 -9.51 2.57
C VAL A 137 -16.37 -9.31 1.26
N ILE A 138 -15.62 -9.28 0.15
CA ILE A 138 -16.19 -9.26 -1.19
C ILE A 138 -16.16 -10.68 -1.72
N MET A 139 -17.32 -11.17 -2.11
CA MET A 139 -17.48 -12.52 -2.65
C MET A 139 -17.88 -12.43 -4.11
N THR A 140 -17.41 -13.36 -4.93
CA THR A 140 -17.68 -13.34 -6.36
C THR A 140 -18.25 -14.69 -6.80
N LEU A 141 -19.21 -14.64 -7.72
CA LEU A 141 -19.79 -15.82 -8.38
C LEU A 141 -19.60 -15.63 -9.88
N LYS A 142 -18.95 -16.59 -10.53
CA LYS A 142 -18.73 -16.53 -11.99
C LYS A 142 -19.74 -17.41 -12.73
#